data_2f7d2af2b89a7753457ec76d16214f0a
#
_entry.id   2f7d2af2b89a7753457ec76d16214f0a
#
_cell.length_a   1.000
_cell.length_b   1.000
_cell.length_c   1.000
_cell.angle_alpha   90.00
_cell.angle_beta   90.00
_cell.angle_gamma   90.00
#
_symmetry.space_group_name_H-M   'P 1'
#
loop_
_entity.id
_entity.type
_entity.pdbx_description
1 polymer ?
#
loop_
_entity_poly.entity_id
_entity_poly.type
_entity_poly.pdbx_seq_one_letter_code
_entity_poly.pdbx_strand_id
1 'polypeptide(L)'
;MSKLDRGEKGEAKVNALLEGIAEPRYVFHDVTLVNATSEMTHQIDHILVHPHGVFVIETKNYYGQILYDEASGEWSKVVRGQKTRTSNPLKQNKSHAITLRKALKGSVHPIPVVVYARNNAPYLPDENVINAEDLSLFVESYPYPRLLTLAEMADIKRQIEEACVEVSKKEHLENIAILKQVRKETQAEMAYAIEQGLCPRCDHKIVVEDYEYHCPNCGYRFKL
;
A
#
# COMPACT_ATOMS: atom_id res chain seq x y z
N MET A 1 -25.56 3.29 -6.75
CA MET A 1 -24.39 2.42 -6.51
C MET A 1 -23.48 3.11 -5.52
N SER A 2 -23.30 2.55 -4.34
CA SER A 2 -22.48 3.12 -3.27
C SER A 2 -20.99 3.08 -3.61
N LYS A 3 -20.14 3.75 -2.83
CA LYS A 3 -18.67 3.69 -3.00
C LYS A 3 -18.12 2.30 -2.66
N LEU A 4 -18.75 1.63 -1.69
CA LEU A 4 -18.46 0.24 -1.29
C LEU A 4 -18.76 -0.75 -2.43
N ASP A 5 -19.96 -0.72 -3.02
CA ASP A 5 -20.31 -1.58 -4.17
C ASP A 5 -19.33 -1.47 -5.33
N ARG A 6 -18.67 -0.30 -5.49
CA ARG A 6 -17.69 -0.10 -6.56
C ARG A 6 -16.35 -0.73 -6.24
N GLY A 7 -15.90 -0.65 -4.98
CA GLY A 7 -14.71 -1.32 -4.51
C GLY A 7 -14.85 -2.83 -4.73
N GLU A 8 -15.85 -3.42 -4.14
CA GLU A 8 -16.15 -4.86 -4.19
C GLU A 8 -16.25 -5.41 -5.64
N LYS A 9 -16.86 -4.66 -6.56
CA LYS A 9 -16.91 -5.05 -7.98
C LYS A 9 -15.55 -5.02 -8.68
N GLY A 10 -14.66 -4.08 -8.29
CA GLY A 10 -13.30 -4.03 -8.80
C GLY A 10 -12.47 -5.21 -8.30
N GLU A 11 -12.53 -5.46 -7.01
CA GLU A 11 -11.86 -6.58 -6.36
C GLU A 11 -12.33 -7.92 -6.92
N ALA A 12 -13.67 -8.12 -7.08
CA ALA A 12 -14.22 -9.33 -7.69
C ALA A 12 -13.75 -9.56 -9.14
N LYS A 13 -13.58 -8.48 -9.93
CA LYS A 13 -13.02 -8.60 -11.29
C LYS A 13 -11.56 -9.05 -11.25
N VAL A 14 -10.74 -8.43 -10.41
CA VAL A 14 -9.32 -8.78 -10.27
C VAL A 14 -9.18 -10.19 -9.71
N ASN A 15 -10.03 -10.58 -8.75
CA ASN A 15 -10.09 -11.93 -8.21
C ASN A 15 -10.28 -12.97 -9.33
N ALA A 16 -11.30 -12.79 -10.18
CA ALA A 16 -11.56 -13.70 -11.29
C ALA A 16 -10.38 -13.81 -12.28
N LEU A 17 -9.64 -12.71 -12.49
CA LEU A 17 -8.43 -12.71 -13.32
C LEU A 17 -7.28 -13.49 -12.66
N LEU A 18 -7.07 -13.32 -11.35
CA LEU A 18 -6.05 -14.05 -10.59
C LEU A 18 -6.30 -15.55 -10.59
N GLU A 19 -7.56 -15.97 -10.46
CA GLU A 19 -7.96 -17.37 -10.56
C GLU A 19 -7.79 -17.95 -11.97
N GLY A 20 -7.69 -17.10 -12.99
CA GLY A 20 -7.40 -17.49 -14.38
C GLY A 20 -5.91 -17.61 -14.73
N ILE A 21 -4.99 -17.16 -13.86
CA ILE A 21 -3.53 -17.27 -14.09
C ILE A 21 -3.12 -18.75 -14.08
N ALA A 22 -2.13 -19.12 -14.89
CA ALA A 22 -1.65 -20.50 -14.98
C ALA A 22 -1.15 -21.06 -13.64
N GLU A 23 -1.38 -22.34 -13.41
CA GLU A 23 -0.83 -23.11 -12.30
C GLU A 23 0.68 -23.36 -12.48
N PRO A 24 1.49 -23.47 -11.42
CA PRO A 24 1.07 -23.49 -10.00
C PRO A 24 0.93 -22.08 -9.43
N ARG A 25 -0.12 -21.84 -8.65
CA ARG A 25 -0.34 -20.58 -7.93
C ARG A 25 -1.09 -20.80 -6.60
N TYR A 26 -0.98 -19.82 -5.69
CA TYR A 26 -1.88 -19.67 -4.55
C TYR A 26 -2.37 -18.23 -4.52
N VAL A 27 -3.69 -18.05 -4.41
CA VAL A 27 -4.33 -16.74 -4.36
C VAL A 27 -4.99 -16.56 -3.01
N PHE A 28 -4.78 -15.39 -2.41
CA PHE A 28 -5.42 -15.00 -1.17
C PHE A 28 -6.18 -13.69 -1.41
N HIS A 29 -7.33 -13.57 -0.79
CA HIS A 29 -8.20 -12.41 -0.91
C HIS A 29 -8.49 -11.84 0.47
N ASP A 30 -8.62 -10.51 0.54
CA ASP A 30 -9.07 -9.82 1.75
C ASP A 30 -8.20 -10.13 2.98
N VAL A 31 -6.88 -10.18 2.77
CA VAL A 31 -5.91 -10.60 3.79
C VAL A 31 -5.66 -9.48 4.78
N THR A 32 -5.93 -9.73 6.07
CA THR A 32 -5.58 -8.79 7.13
C THR A 32 -4.33 -9.26 7.88
N LEU A 33 -3.31 -8.40 7.92
CA LEU A 33 -2.07 -8.62 8.63
C LEU A 33 -1.86 -7.54 9.70
N VAL A 34 -1.23 -7.89 10.82
CA VAL A 34 -0.79 -6.92 11.83
C VAL A 34 0.59 -6.39 11.46
N ASN A 35 0.73 -5.08 11.40
CA ASN A 35 2.03 -4.44 11.25
C ASN A 35 2.76 -4.47 12.60
N ALA A 36 3.81 -5.27 12.70
CA ALA A 36 4.58 -5.48 13.94
C ALA A 36 5.22 -4.21 14.54
N THR A 37 5.27 -3.10 13.80
CA THR A 37 5.87 -1.84 14.28
C THR A 37 4.83 -0.88 14.85
N SER A 38 3.62 -0.87 14.28
CA SER A 38 2.54 0.08 14.63
C SER A 38 1.35 -0.60 15.29
N GLU A 39 1.38 -1.92 15.47
CA GLU A 39 0.27 -2.76 15.93
C GLU A 39 -1.04 -2.60 15.12
N MET A 40 -0.91 -1.94 13.95
CA MET A 40 -2.03 -1.64 13.07
C MET A 40 -2.33 -2.81 12.15
N THR A 41 -3.60 -2.95 11.83
CA THR A 41 -4.01 -3.89 10.79
C THR A 41 -3.86 -3.27 9.40
N HIS A 42 -3.29 -4.03 8.47
CA HIS A 42 -3.26 -3.73 7.05
C HIS A 42 -4.12 -4.74 6.32
N GLN A 43 -5.13 -4.27 5.63
CA GLN A 43 -5.95 -5.09 4.73
C GLN A 43 -5.33 -5.03 3.34
N ILE A 44 -5.03 -6.18 2.78
CA ILE A 44 -4.45 -6.38 1.44
C ILE A 44 -5.54 -6.98 0.57
N ASP A 45 -5.88 -6.33 -0.55
CA ASP A 45 -6.96 -6.80 -1.42
C ASP A 45 -6.68 -8.22 -1.94
N HIS A 46 -5.46 -8.45 -2.49
CA HIS A 46 -5.06 -9.79 -2.93
C HIS A 46 -3.55 -10.03 -2.74
N ILE A 47 -3.20 -11.29 -2.45
CA ILE A 47 -1.82 -11.78 -2.52
C ILE A 47 -1.81 -12.95 -3.50
N LEU A 48 -0.89 -12.91 -4.48
CA LEU A 48 -0.63 -14.00 -5.39
C LEU A 48 0.77 -14.55 -5.14
N VAL A 49 0.85 -15.86 -4.84
CA VAL A 49 2.12 -16.61 -4.79
C VAL A 49 2.23 -17.40 -6.10
N HIS A 50 3.23 -17.09 -6.90
CA HIS A 50 3.45 -17.64 -8.24
C HIS A 50 4.94 -17.96 -8.42
N PRO A 51 5.36 -18.86 -9.34
CA PRO A 51 6.79 -19.09 -9.62
C PRO A 51 7.58 -17.80 -9.87
N HIS A 52 6.99 -16.81 -10.51
CA HIS A 52 7.61 -15.51 -10.80
C HIS A 52 7.61 -14.53 -9.59
N GLY A 53 7.19 -14.94 -8.40
CA GLY A 53 7.28 -14.12 -7.19
C GLY A 53 6.03 -14.10 -6.34
N VAL A 54 6.06 -13.24 -5.32
CA VAL A 54 4.92 -12.97 -4.44
C VAL A 54 4.42 -11.56 -4.71
N PHE A 55 3.23 -11.44 -5.27
CA PHE A 55 2.63 -10.16 -5.67
C PHE A 55 1.62 -9.69 -4.63
N VAL A 56 1.76 -8.45 -4.19
CA VAL A 56 0.80 -7.74 -3.33
C VAL A 56 0.02 -6.79 -4.21
N ILE A 57 -1.26 -7.06 -4.36
CA ILE A 57 -2.10 -6.40 -5.36
C ILE A 57 -3.11 -5.48 -4.67
N GLU A 58 -3.05 -4.21 -5.02
CA GLU A 58 -4.01 -3.17 -4.63
C GLU A 58 -4.93 -2.89 -5.82
N THR A 59 -6.22 -3.07 -5.65
CA THR A 59 -7.21 -2.86 -6.71
C THR A 59 -7.78 -1.44 -6.67
N LYS A 60 -7.79 -0.77 -7.83
CA LYS A 60 -8.45 0.53 -7.99
C LYS A 60 -9.55 0.44 -9.04
N ASN A 61 -10.77 0.81 -8.65
CA ASN A 61 -11.95 0.84 -9.53
C ASN A 61 -12.51 2.26 -9.67
N TYR A 62 -11.69 3.17 -10.23
CA TYR A 62 -12.06 4.57 -10.44
C TYR A 62 -12.66 4.79 -11.83
N TYR A 63 -13.67 5.66 -11.91
CA TYR A 63 -14.18 6.17 -13.17
C TYR A 63 -13.34 7.35 -13.67
N GLY A 64 -13.32 7.52 -15.00
CA GLY A 64 -12.68 8.63 -15.66
C GLY A 64 -11.19 8.42 -15.91
N GLN A 65 -10.52 9.50 -16.26
CA GLN A 65 -9.09 9.50 -16.51
C GLN A 65 -8.33 9.62 -15.19
N ILE A 66 -7.31 8.80 -15.02
CA ILE A 66 -6.41 8.88 -13.87
C ILE A 66 -5.16 9.62 -14.31
N LEU A 67 -4.74 10.58 -13.51
CA LEU A 67 -3.56 11.41 -13.77
C LEU A 67 -2.58 11.29 -12.60
N TYR A 68 -1.31 11.24 -12.94
CA TYR A 68 -0.20 11.39 -12.02
C TYR A 68 0.64 12.58 -12.48
N ASP A 69 0.95 13.47 -11.57
CA ASP A 69 1.81 14.63 -11.79
C ASP A 69 3.17 14.33 -11.15
N GLU A 70 4.21 14.14 -11.98
CA GLU A 70 5.55 13.78 -11.51
C GLU A 70 6.19 14.90 -10.66
N ALA A 71 5.93 16.16 -10.99
CA ALA A 71 6.55 17.28 -10.30
C ALA A 71 6.05 17.44 -8.86
N SER A 72 4.76 17.19 -8.63
CA SER A 72 4.13 17.30 -7.31
C SER A 72 3.92 15.95 -6.61
N GLY A 73 4.05 14.82 -7.34
CA GLY A 73 3.69 13.50 -6.86
C GLY A 73 2.17 13.32 -6.61
N GLU A 74 1.34 14.22 -7.18
CA GLU A 74 -0.08 14.22 -6.94
C GLU A 74 -0.84 13.24 -7.85
N TRP A 75 -1.71 12.45 -7.22
CA TRP A 75 -2.67 11.60 -7.91
C TRP A 75 -4.03 12.26 -7.98
N SER A 76 -4.63 12.25 -9.16
CA SER A 76 -5.96 12.80 -9.37
C SER A 76 -6.76 11.97 -10.38
N LYS A 77 -8.07 12.14 -10.35
CA LYS A 77 -9.00 11.59 -11.34
C LYS A 77 -9.81 12.72 -11.95
N VAL A 78 -10.09 12.59 -13.25
CA VAL A 78 -10.95 13.51 -14.00
C VAL A 78 -12.21 12.76 -14.43
N VAL A 79 -13.35 13.23 -13.95
CA VAL A 79 -14.68 12.70 -14.30
C VAL A 79 -15.56 13.83 -14.78
N ARG A 80 -16.04 13.78 -16.02
CA ARG A 80 -16.87 14.84 -16.63
C ARG A 80 -16.23 16.24 -16.53
N GLY A 81 -14.92 16.31 -16.74
CA GLY A 81 -14.15 17.57 -16.67
C GLY A 81 -13.79 18.05 -15.25
N GLN A 82 -14.29 17.40 -14.21
CA GLN A 82 -13.94 17.74 -12.83
C GLN A 82 -12.73 16.94 -12.34
N LYS A 83 -11.65 17.66 -12.00
CA LYS A 83 -10.44 17.06 -11.40
C LYS A 83 -10.63 16.94 -9.88
N THR A 84 -10.36 15.75 -9.34
CA THR A 84 -10.43 15.47 -7.89
C THR A 84 -9.17 14.74 -7.47
N ARG A 85 -8.49 15.22 -6.43
CA ARG A 85 -7.32 14.57 -5.84
C ARG A 85 -7.69 13.21 -5.26
N THR A 86 -6.80 12.22 -5.41
CA THR A 86 -6.93 10.88 -4.84
C THR A 86 -5.73 10.55 -3.95
N SER A 87 -5.87 9.52 -3.11
CA SER A 87 -4.73 8.99 -2.36
C SER A 87 -3.70 8.37 -3.32
N ASN A 88 -2.45 8.38 -2.92
CA ASN A 88 -1.38 7.70 -3.65
C ASN A 88 -1.48 6.18 -3.43
N PRO A 89 -1.87 5.38 -4.45
CA PRO A 89 -2.06 3.94 -4.29
C PRO A 89 -0.73 3.19 -4.16
N LEU A 90 0.34 3.71 -4.76
CA LEU A 90 1.67 3.12 -4.66
C LEU A 90 2.21 3.17 -3.24
N LYS A 91 2.06 4.32 -2.56
CA LYS A 91 2.49 4.48 -1.17
C LYS A 91 1.74 3.52 -0.24
N GLN A 92 0.44 3.35 -0.46
CA GLN A 92 -0.39 2.39 0.28
C GLN A 92 0.14 0.97 0.07
N ASN A 93 0.28 0.55 -1.18
CA ASN A 93 0.64 -0.83 -1.52
C ASN A 93 2.10 -1.17 -1.17
N LYS A 94 3.04 -0.23 -1.30
CA LYS A 94 4.41 -0.39 -0.78
C LYS A 94 4.42 -0.68 0.74
N SER A 95 3.52 -0.03 1.51
CA SER A 95 3.36 -0.31 2.95
C SER A 95 2.81 -1.72 3.21
N HIS A 96 1.86 -2.19 2.40
CA HIS A 96 1.32 -3.55 2.46
C HIS A 96 2.42 -4.59 2.17
N ALA A 97 3.21 -4.39 1.13
CA ALA A 97 4.33 -5.27 0.77
C ALA A 97 5.39 -5.36 1.89
N ILE A 98 5.70 -4.24 2.55
CA ILE A 98 6.62 -4.23 3.71
C ILE A 98 6.03 -5.04 4.87
N THR A 99 4.73 -4.92 5.16
CA THR A 99 4.07 -5.67 6.21
C THR A 99 4.09 -7.17 5.91
N LEU A 100 3.75 -7.57 4.69
CA LEU A 100 3.82 -8.96 4.25
C LEU A 100 5.26 -9.50 4.34
N ARG A 101 6.26 -8.74 3.88
CA ARG A 101 7.67 -9.15 3.99
C ARG A 101 8.10 -9.46 5.41
N LYS A 102 7.64 -8.65 6.38
CA LYS A 102 7.91 -8.89 7.80
C LYS A 102 7.23 -10.16 8.30
N ALA A 103 5.97 -10.38 7.91
CA ALA A 103 5.23 -11.60 8.23
C ALA A 103 5.91 -12.84 7.67
N LEU A 104 6.47 -12.76 6.46
CA LEU A 104 7.27 -13.82 5.82
C LEU A 104 8.74 -13.87 6.30
N LYS A 105 9.07 -13.23 7.43
CA LYS A 105 10.41 -13.22 8.05
C LYS A 105 11.54 -12.84 7.07
N GLY A 106 11.21 -12.07 6.03
CA GLY A 106 12.16 -11.61 5.01
C GLY A 106 12.60 -12.67 4.01
N SER A 107 11.96 -13.85 3.98
CA SER A 107 12.31 -14.97 3.07
C SER A 107 12.15 -14.61 1.59
N VAL A 108 11.23 -13.70 1.28
CA VAL A 108 10.98 -13.18 -0.08
C VAL A 108 10.78 -11.67 -0.05
N HIS A 109 10.90 -11.06 -1.24
CA HIS A 109 10.57 -9.64 -1.44
C HIS A 109 9.23 -9.55 -2.18
N PRO A 110 8.12 -9.25 -1.48
CA PRO A 110 6.83 -9.09 -2.14
C PRO A 110 6.84 -7.91 -3.11
N ILE A 111 6.23 -8.11 -4.26
CA ILE A 111 6.18 -7.17 -5.38
C ILE A 111 4.86 -6.41 -5.27
N PRO A 112 4.88 -5.09 -4.94
CA PRO A 112 3.66 -4.30 -4.93
C PRO A 112 3.19 -4.00 -6.34
N VAL A 113 1.90 -4.26 -6.63
CA VAL A 113 1.27 -4.01 -7.93
C VAL A 113 -0.06 -3.29 -7.73
N VAL A 114 -0.27 -2.19 -8.43
CA VAL A 114 -1.56 -1.48 -8.44
C VAL A 114 -2.30 -1.82 -9.72
N VAL A 115 -3.49 -2.42 -9.59
CA VAL A 115 -4.30 -2.87 -10.71
C VAL A 115 -5.54 -2.00 -10.88
N TYR A 116 -5.67 -1.37 -12.03
CA TYR A 116 -6.85 -0.58 -12.38
C TYR A 116 -7.89 -1.46 -13.07
N ALA A 117 -8.96 -1.82 -12.34
CA ALA A 117 -10.03 -2.71 -12.81
C ALA A 117 -10.79 -2.19 -14.04
N ARG A 118 -10.71 -0.91 -14.36
CA ARG A 118 -11.36 -0.26 -15.51
C ARG A 118 -10.44 -0.04 -16.70
N ASN A 119 -9.24 -0.56 -16.67
CA ASN A 119 -8.24 -0.38 -17.71
C ASN A 119 -7.98 1.10 -18.03
N ASN A 120 -7.87 1.91 -16.99
CA ASN A 120 -7.61 3.36 -17.05
C ASN A 120 -6.41 3.76 -16.18
N ALA A 121 -5.44 2.86 -16.03
CA ALA A 121 -4.18 3.13 -15.34
C ALA A 121 -3.41 4.25 -16.05
N PRO A 122 -2.81 5.19 -15.31
CA PRO A 122 -1.84 6.11 -15.88
C PRO A 122 -0.56 5.36 -16.23
N TYR A 123 0.12 5.80 -17.30
CA TYR A 123 1.42 5.22 -17.64
C TYR A 123 2.50 5.70 -16.67
N LEU A 124 3.17 4.77 -16.02
CA LEU A 124 4.25 5.01 -15.06
C LEU A 124 5.34 3.95 -15.31
N PRO A 125 6.37 4.25 -16.10
CA PRO A 125 7.32 3.25 -16.61
C PRO A 125 8.12 2.53 -15.53
N ASP A 126 8.41 3.21 -14.42
CA ASP A 126 9.25 2.67 -13.33
C ASP A 126 8.43 2.12 -12.14
N GLU A 127 7.10 2.03 -12.29
CA GLU A 127 6.22 1.59 -11.22
C GLU A 127 5.25 0.49 -11.70
N ASN A 128 4.97 -0.46 -10.83
CA ASN A 128 4.05 -1.55 -11.14
C ASN A 128 2.59 -1.06 -11.06
N VAL A 129 2.19 -0.25 -12.03
CA VAL A 129 0.82 0.26 -12.19
C VAL A 129 0.30 -0.23 -13.53
N ILE A 130 -0.69 -1.11 -13.49
CA ILE A 130 -1.16 -1.82 -14.68
C ILE A 130 -2.69 -1.79 -14.80
N ASN A 131 -3.17 -2.07 -15.99
CA ASN A 131 -4.57 -2.37 -16.23
C ASN A 131 -4.90 -3.82 -15.86
N ALA A 132 -6.15 -4.07 -15.52
CA ALA A 132 -6.58 -5.43 -15.20
C ALA A 132 -6.40 -6.42 -16.35
N GLU A 133 -6.52 -5.96 -17.60
CA GLU A 133 -6.32 -6.80 -18.78
C GLU A 133 -4.87 -7.28 -18.97
N ASP A 134 -3.90 -6.54 -18.39
CA ASP A 134 -2.47 -6.85 -18.50
C ASP A 134 -1.97 -7.76 -17.37
N LEU A 135 -2.82 -8.07 -16.37
CA LEU A 135 -2.41 -8.72 -15.12
C LEU A 135 -1.75 -10.09 -15.33
N SER A 136 -2.33 -10.94 -16.14
CA SER A 136 -1.78 -12.28 -16.40
C SER A 136 -0.41 -12.20 -17.06
N LEU A 137 -0.31 -11.41 -18.14
CA LEU A 137 0.95 -11.19 -18.84
C LEU A 137 2.01 -10.60 -17.93
N PHE A 138 1.65 -9.60 -17.10
CA PHE A 138 2.55 -8.98 -16.15
C PHE A 138 3.13 -10.00 -15.17
N VAL A 139 2.29 -10.85 -14.57
CA VAL A 139 2.72 -11.88 -13.61
C VAL A 139 3.62 -12.91 -14.27
N GLU A 140 3.21 -13.46 -15.42
CA GLU A 140 3.90 -14.54 -16.12
C GLU A 140 5.22 -14.11 -16.75
N SER A 141 5.38 -12.82 -17.08
CA SER A 141 6.61 -12.24 -17.64
C SER A 141 7.48 -11.50 -16.61
N TYR A 142 7.08 -11.44 -15.33
CA TYR A 142 7.81 -10.67 -14.35
C TYR A 142 9.26 -11.16 -14.17
N PRO A 143 10.26 -10.28 -14.30
CA PRO A 143 11.68 -10.65 -14.30
C PRO A 143 12.16 -10.91 -12.86
N TYR A 144 11.74 -12.03 -12.27
CA TYR A 144 12.22 -12.42 -10.95
C TYR A 144 13.62 -13.07 -11.06
N PRO A 145 14.52 -12.85 -10.10
CA PRO A 145 15.91 -13.35 -10.18
C PRO A 145 16.03 -14.87 -10.37
N ARG A 146 15.08 -15.62 -9.82
CA ARG A 146 14.88 -17.05 -10.03
C ARG A 146 13.44 -17.44 -9.76
N LEU A 147 12.96 -18.48 -10.41
CA LEU A 147 11.62 -19.00 -10.12
C LEU A 147 11.55 -19.61 -8.71
N LEU A 148 10.43 -19.39 -8.02
CA LEU A 148 10.12 -20.08 -6.78
C LEU A 148 9.77 -21.54 -7.08
N THR A 149 10.30 -22.43 -6.29
CA THR A 149 9.94 -23.85 -6.31
C THR A 149 8.58 -24.09 -5.66
N LEU A 150 7.94 -25.22 -5.97
CA LEU A 150 6.67 -25.62 -5.32
C LEU A 150 6.78 -25.68 -3.80
N ALA A 151 7.92 -26.15 -3.29
CA ALA A 151 8.15 -26.24 -1.84
C ALA A 151 8.24 -24.85 -1.19
N GLU A 152 8.93 -23.89 -1.84
CA GLU A 152 9.00 -22.51 -1.37
C GLU A 152 7.62 -21.84 -1.43
N MET A 153 6.87 -22.03 -2.50
CA MET A 153 5.51 -21.52 -2.61
C MET A 153 4.58 -22.08 -1.55
N ALA A 154 4.67 -23.38 -1.25
CA ALA A 154 3.89 -24.02 -0.20
C ALA A 154 4.26 -23.49 1.20
N ASP A 155 5.55 -23.26 1.47
CA ASP A 155 6.00 -22.66 2.74
C ASP A 155 5.54 -21.20 2.88
N ILE A 156 5.62 -20.41 1.81
CA ILE A 156 5.10 -19.04 1.78
C ILE A 156 3.59 -19.03 2.04
N LYS A 157 2.83 -19.91 1.37
CA LYS A 157 1.39 -20.09 1.61
C LYS A 157 1.10 -20.30 3.10
N ARG A 158 1.77 -21.27 3.72
CA ARG A 158 1.61 -21.58 5.16
C ARG A 158 1.93 -20.37 6.03
N GLN A 159 3.02 -19.64 5.76
CA GLN A 159 3.40 -18.44 6.52
C GLN A 159 2.34 -17.33 6.40
N ILE A 160 1.74 -17.14 5.22
CA ILE A 160 0.63 -16.18 5.03
C ILE A 160 -0.57 -16.61 5.88
N GLU A 161 -0.99 -17.89 5.81
CA GLU A 161 -2.11 -18.43 6.57
C GLU A 161 -1.90 -18.28 8.09
N GLU A 162 -0.70 -18.53 8.57
CA GLU A 162 -0.34 -18.35 9.99
C GLU A 162 -0.31 -16.89 10.45
N ALA A 163 0.00 -15.96 9.56
CA ALA A 163 0.09 -14.53 9.87
C ALA A 163 -1.24 -13.79 9.72
N CYS A 164 -2.22 -14.38 9.01
CA CYS A 164 -3.54 -13.79 8.85
C CYS A 164 -4.27 -13.67 10.18
N VAL A 165 -4.92 -12.54 10.40
CA VAL A 165 -5.80 -12.31 11.54
C VAL A 165 -7.24 -12.14 11.06
N GLU A 166 -8.17 -12.77 11.76
CA GLU A 166 -9.59 -12.56 11.53
C GLU A 166 -10.03 -11.26 12.23
N VAL A 167 -10.18 -10.21 11.45
CA VAL A 167 -10.68 -8.91 11.93
C VAL A 167 -11.91 -8.55 11.11
N SER A 168 -12.99 -8.25 11.79
CA SER A 168 -14.20 -7.80 11.08
C SER A 168 -13.95 -6.50 10.33
N LYS A 169 -14.60 -6.33 9.17
CA LYS A 169 -14.51 -5.07 8.38
C LYS A 169 -14.85 -3.83 9.23
N LYS A 170 -15.75 -3.96 10.19
CA LYS A 170 -16.11 -2.89 11.13
C LYS A 170 -14.94 -2.54 12.04
N GLU A 171 -14.34 -3.53 12.68
CA GLU A 171 -13.18 -3.35 13.57
C GLU A 171 -11.96 -2.79 12.84
N HIS A 172 -11.71 -3.25 11.61
CA HIS A 172 -10.66 -2.68 10.76
C HIS A 172 -10.89 -1.19 10.47
N LEU A 173 -12.13 -0.79 10.14
CA LEU A 173 -12.47 0.62 9.91
C LEU A 173 -12.38 1.46 11.18
N GLU A 174 -12.76 0.93 12.34
CA GLU A 174 -12.59 1.56 13.64
C GLU A 174 -11.12 1.79 13.97
N ASN A 175 -10.27 0.78 13.76
CA ASN A 175 -8.82 0.88 13.93
C ASN A 175 -8.22 1.98 13.03
N ILE A 176 -8.62 2.04 11.74
CA ILE A 176 -8.19 3.11 10.83
C ILE A 176 -8.65 4.49 11.33
N ALA A 177 -9.86 4.62 11.87
CA ALA A 177 -10.38 5.89 12.37
C ALA A 177 -9.59 6.36 13.59
N ILE A 178 -9.34 5.47 14.55
CA ILE A 178 -8.50 5.75 15.74
C ILE A 178 -7.12 6.25 15.31
N LEU A 179 -6.50 5.58 14.37
CA LEU A 179 -5.17 5.94 13.89
C LEU A 179 -5.11 7.29 13.18
N LYS A 180 -6.13 7.61 12.39
CA LYS A 180 -6.24 8.94 11.77
C LYS A 180 -6.36 10.02 12.85
N GLN A 181 -7.09 9.75 13.91
CA GLN A 181 -7.24 10.66 15.01
C GLN A 181 -5.92 10.85 15.77
N VAL A 182 -5.26 9.77 16.17
CA VAL A 182 -3.95 9.80 16.84
C VAL A 182 -2.90 10.55 16.00
N ARG A 183 -2.82 10.27 14.68
CA ARG A 183 -1.92 11.01 13.80
C ARG A 183 -2.21 12.50 13.75
N LYS A 184 -3.49 12.88 13.72
CA LYS A 184 -3.90 14.28 13.70
C LYS A 184 -3.51 14.98 15.01
N GLU A 185 -3.71 14.32 16.14
CA GLU A 185 -3.33 14.82 17.46
C GLU A 185 -1.81 14.97 17.57
N THR A 186 -1.05 13.93 17.22
CA THR A 186 0.41 13.99 17.21
C THR A 186 0.95 15.09 16.29
N GLN A 187 0.36 15.28 15.10
CA GLN A 187 0.75 16.37 14.20
C GLN A 187 0.45 17.75 14.80
N ALA A 188 -0.69 17.91 15.49
CA ALA A 188 -1.04 19.15 16.15
C ALA A 188 -0.09 19.45 17.33
N GLU A 189 0.25 18.45 18.14
CA GLU A 189 1.24 18.56 19.22
C GLU A 189 2.63 18.93 18.69
N MET A 190 3.06 18.27 17.60
CA MET A 190 4.34 18.60 16.94
C MET A 190 4.34 20.03 16.41
N ALA A 191 3.28 20.46 15.74
CA ALA A 191 3.16 21.81 15.21
C ALA A 191 3.21 22.86 16.35
N TYR A 192 2.48 22.60 17.43
CA TYR A 192 2.49 23.47 18.62
C TYR A 192 3.89 23.58 19.25
N ALA A 193 4.60 22.45 19.44
CA ALA A 193 5.97 22.47 19.97
C ALA A 193 6.89 23.32 19.07
N ILE A 194 6.80 23.16 17.75
CA ILE A 194 7.58 23.93 16.79
C ILE A 194 7.28 25.44 16.87
N GLU A 195 6.01 25.82 16.96
CA GLU A 195 5.58 27.22 17.15
C GLU A 195 6.16 27.83 18.43
N GLN A 196 6.33 27.03 19.49
CA GLN A 196 6.98 27.44 20.72
C GLN A 196 8.53 27.42 20.66
N GLY A 197 9.11 27.06 19.49
CA GLY A 197 10.54 26.92 19.31
C GLY A 197 11.15 25.71 20.03
N LEU A 198 10.34 24.70 20.31
CA LEU A 198 10.72 23.48 21.00
C LEU A 198 10.80 22.28 20.07
N CYS A 199 11.71 21.38 20.36
CA CYS A 199 11.83 20.11 19.64
C CYS A 199 10.67 19.18 19.98
N PRO A 200 9.86 18.72 19.00
CA PRO A 200 8.73 17.84 19.27
C PRO A 200 9.13 16.44 19.77
N ARG A 201 10.44 16.15 19.87
CA ARG A 201 10.96 14.86 20.34
C ARG A 201 11.52 14.92 21.78
N CYS A 202 12.03 16.07 22.21
CA CYS A 202 12.73 16.16 23.50
C CYS A 202 12.58 17.51 24.22
N ASP A 203 11.71 18.39 23.75
CA ASP A 203 11.35 19.69 24.31
C ASP A 203 12.49 20.70 24.47
N HIS A 204 13.68 20.41 23.93
CA HIS A 204 14.77 21.38 23.88
C HIS A 204 14.58 22.41 22.77
N LYS A 205 15.14 23.60 22.95
CA LYS A 205 15.09 24.65 21.94
C LYS A 205 15.66 24.15 20.62
N ILE A 206 14.91 24.40 19.53
CA ILE A 206 15.35 24.14 18.18
C ILE A 206 16.06 25.36 17.60
N VAL A 207 16.96 25.13 16.65
CA VAL A 207 17.60 26.15 15.83
C VAL A 207 17.20 25.97 14.37
N VAL A 208 17.20 27.07 13.62
CA VAL A 208 16.91 27.06 12.18
C VAL A 208 18.22 27.33 11.44
N GLU A 209 18.64 26.38 10.62
CA GLU A 209 19.82 26.48 9.76
C GLU A 209 19.45 26.01 8.36
N ASP A 210 19.80 26.78 7.33
CA ASP A 210 19.58 26.43 5.92
C ASP A 210 18.13 25.97 5.58
N TYR A 211 17.11 26.64 6.13
CA TYR A 211 15.69 26.30 5.98
C TYR A 211 15.27 24.95 6.58
N GLU A 212 16.10 24.38 7.45
CA GLU A 212 15.77 23.19 8.24
C GLU A 212 15.72 23.51 9.73
N TYR A 213 14.79 22.89 10.44
CA TYR A 213 14.81 22.85 11.88
C TYR A 213 15.74 21.75 12.36
N HIS A 214 16.56 22.06 13.35
CA HIS A 214 17.49 21.12 13.93
C HIS A 214 17.48 21.25 15.45
N CYS A 215 17.43 20.12 16.15
CA CYS A 215 17.58 20.08 17.59
C CYS A 215 19.00 19.73 17.99
N PRO A 216 19.75 20.66 18.62
CA PRO A 216 21.13 20.40 19.02
C PRO A 216 21.26 19.33 20.11
N ASN A 217 20.19 19.06 20.86
CA ASN A 217 20.22 18.08 21.94
C ASN A 217 20.04 16.62 21.44
N CYS A 218 19.07 16.36 20.56
CA CYS A 218 18.76 14.98 20.14
C CYS A 218 19.04 14.71 18.65
N GLY A 219 19.55 15.69 17.92
CA GLY A 219 19.88 15.57 16.50
C GLY A 219 18.67 15.48 15.56
N TYR A 220 17.44 15.66 16.06
CA TYR A 220 16.25 15.60 15.22
C TYR A 220 16.23 16.75 14.22
N ARG A 221 16.03 16.43 12.94
CA ARG A 221 15.95 17.40 11.84
C ARG A 221 14.65 17.25 11.09
N PHE A 222 14.05 18.34 10.66
CA PHE A 222 12.83 18.35 9.86
C PHE A 222 12.76 19.64 9.02
N LYS A 223 12.08 19.53 7.88
CA LYS A 223 11.84 20.66 6.98
C LYS A 223 10.51 21.32 7.29
N LEU A 224 10.46 22.63 7.07
CA LEU A 224 9.23 23.41 7.09
C LEU A 224 8.25 22.95 6.01
#